data_d4a3dc30ed7c19203cc4b2e1bf8f14ab
#
_entry.id   d4a3dc30ed7c19203cc4b2e1bf8f14ab
#
_cell.length_a   1.000
_cell.length_b   1.000
_cell.length_c   1.000
_cell.angle_alpha   90.00
_cell.angle_beta   90.00
_cell.angle_gamma   90.00
#
_symmetry.space_group_name_H-M   'P 1'
#
loop_
_entity.id
_entity.type
_entity.pdbx_description
1 polymer ?
#
loop_
_entity_poly.entity_id
_entity_poly.type
_entity_poly.pdbx_seq_one_letter_code
_entity_poly.pdbx_strand_id
1 'polypeptide(L)'
;MKNPNVTILGATGAVGREMLKILEERSFPIGELRCLASARSVGKNLSFAGREIMVEEATDAAFTDADIVLGAAENDIARRFAPAIKATGAVFIDNSSAFRMDEDVPLVVPEINPEDALHHHGIIANPNCSTIITLVAVAALRRLSPITSMVAATYQAVSGAGAGGPVELEAEVDALYKGEPVQPHIFPYQIAYNLIPKIGSQSYEGYTSEEMKLQNEGRKILHLPEMKVSCTCVRVPVVRSHSIAVTARFERPISVEEARAAIAAAPGCQLVDDLPQDIYPMPLDTSDQDLVYVGRIRPDLTNPNGLCLWCCGDQIRKGAATNAVQIAELLL
;
A
#
# COMPACT_ATOMS: atom_id res chain seq x y z
N MET A 1 -2.26 -3.51 30.73
CA MET A 1 -1.40 -4.45 29.98
C MET A 1 -0.06 -3.78 29.73
N LYS A 2 1.04 -4.53 29.57
CA LYS A 2 2.36 -3.97 29.21
C LYS A 2 2.31 -3.54 27.75
N ASN A 3 2.84 -2.36 27.42
CA ASN A 3 2.96 -1.92 26.03
C ASN A 3 3.88 -2.88 25.26
N PRO A 4 3.58 -3.23 23.99
CA PRO A 4 4.41 -4.13 23.19
C PRO A 4 5.74 -3.49 22.82
N ASN A 5 6.78 -4.29 22.73
CA ASN A 5 8.05 -3.92 22.14
C ASN A 5 7.95 -4.02 20.62
N VAL A 6 8.23 -2.92 19.93
CA VAL A 6 8.10 -2.80 18.48
C VAL A 6 9.48 -2.75 17.84
N THR A 7 9.68 -3.56 16.82
CA THR A 7 10.91 -3.55 16.01
C THR A 7 10.55 -3.22 14.56
N ILE A 8 11.27 -2.27 13.93
CA ILE A 8 11.10 -1.95 12.51
C ILE A 8 12.29 -2.53 11.75
N LEU A 9 12.04 -3.53 10.90
CA LEU A 9 13.02 -4.09 9.98
C LEU A 9 13.01 -3.30 8.66
N GLY A 10 14.14 -2.68 8.31
CA GLY A 10 14.23 -1.76 7.16
C GLY A 10 13.90 -0.30 7.52
N ALA A 11 14.14 0.09 8.77
CA ALA A 11 13.76 1.40 9.33
C ALA A 11 14.30 2.62 8.56
N THR A 12 15.40 2.50 7.83
CA THR A 12 16.01 3.60 7.08
C THR A 12 15.41 3.82 5.69
N GLY A 13 14.58 2.90 5.20
CA GLY A 13 13.85 3.00 3.93
C GLY A 13 12.68 4.00 3.99
N ALA A 14 12.08 4.31 2.84
CA ALA A 14 10.95 5.24 2.77
C ALA A 14 9.77 4.77 3.62
N VAL A 15 9.36 3.50 3.49
CA VAL A 15 8.26 2.91 4.26
C VAL A 15 8.59 2.79 5.74
N GLY A 16 9.84 2.38 6.10
CA GLY A 16 10.26 2.26 7.50
C GLY A 16 10.26 3.60 8.25
N ARG A 17 10.68 4.68 7.59
CA ARG A 17 10.60 6.04 8.14
C ARG A 17 9.16 6.51 8.29
N GLU A 18 8.30 6.19 7.34
CA GLU A 18 6.89 6.52 7.43
C GLU A 18 6.19 5.74 8.55
N MET A 19 6.58 4.46 8.78
CA MET A 19 6.09 3.68 9.93
C MET A 19 6.42 4.38 11.26
N LEU A 20 7.64 4.90 11.43
CA LEU A 20 8.00 5.67 12.63
C LEU A 20 7.08 6.87 12.82
N LYS A 21 6.89 7.66 11.76
CA LYS A 21 6.02 8.84 11.77
C LYS A 21 4.58 8.47 12.13
N ILE A 22 4.03 7.42 11.54
CA ILE A 22 2.65 6.98 11.77
C ILE A 22 2.48 6.41 13.19
N LEU A 23 3.42 5.64 13.71
CA LEU A 23 3.40 5.17 15.10
C LEU A 23 3.31 6.34 16.09
N GLU A 24 4.04 7.42 15.83
CA GLU A 24 4.01 8.65 16.64
C GLU A 24 2.67 9.39 16.48
N GLU A 25 2.23 9.66 15.24
CA GLU A 25 0.97 10.36 14.94
C GLU A 25 -0.25 9.64 15.53
N ARG A 26 -0.25 8.32 15.51
CA ARG A 26 -1.32 7.49 16.06
C ARG A 26 -1.19 7.20 17.56
N SER A 27 -0.13 7.71 18.19
CA SER A 27 0.16 7.48 19.61
C SER A 27 0.14 5.97 19.97
N PHE A 28 0.71 5.15 19.07
CA PHE A 28 0.76 3.70 19.27
C PHE A 28 1.47 3.36 20.60
N PRO A 29 0.91 2.50 21.44
CA PRO A 29 1.50 2.20 22.74
C PRO A 29 2.77 1.35 22.58
N ILE A 30 3.95 1.95 22.75
CA ILE A 30 5.25 1.28 22.60
C ILE A 30 5.92 1.15 23.95
N GLY A 31 6.37 -0.08 24.29
CA GLY A 31 7.25 -0.36 25.43
C GLY A 31 8.69 0.04 25.08
N GLU A 32 9.29 -0.69 24.15
CA GLU A 32 10.61 -0.43 23.59
C GLU A 32 10.53 -0.37 22.06
N LEU A 33 11.25 0.58 21.45
CA LEU A 33 11.33 0.72 19.98
C LEU A 33 12.74 0.42 19.51
N ARG A 34 12.86 -0.51 18.56
CA ARG A 34 14.12 -0.85 17.92
C ARG A 34 14.05 -0.62 16.41
N CYS A 35 15.06 0.03 15.84
CA CYS A 35 15.18 0.31 14.41
C CYS A 35 16.31 -0.50 13.80
N LEU A 36 15.97 -1.46 12.94
CA LEU A 36 16.92 -2.37 12.30
C LEU A 36 17.09 -2.05 10.81
N ALA A 37 18.33 -2.11 10.34
CA ALA A 37 18.66 -1.97 8.93
C ALA A 37 19.91 -2.81 8.55
N SER A 38 20.37 -2.70 7.31
CA SER A 38 21.64 -3.32 6.89
C SER A 38 22.83 -2.67 7.56
N ALA A 39 23.97 -3.37 7.63
CA ALA A 39 25.24 -2.91 8.21
C ALA A 39 25.65 -1.49 7.72
N ARG A 40 25.34 -1.13 6.48
CA ARG A 40 25.62 0.21 5.91
C ARG A 40 24.89 1.37 6.60
N SER A 41 23.86 1.08 7.35
CA SER A 41 23.01 2.07 8.01
C SER A 41 23.19 2.11 9.53
N VAL A 42 23.98 1.21 10.08
CA VAL A 42 24.28 1.16 11.54
C VAL A 42 24.88 2.48 12.01
N GLY A 43 24.45 2.93 13.20
CA GLY A 43 24.89 4.18 13.80
C GLY A 43 24.21 5.43 13.28
N LYS A 44 23.35 5.35 12.26
CA LYS A 44 22.47 6.46 11.91
C LYS A 44 21.41 6.64 12.99
N ASN A 45 20.99 7.87 13.22
CA ASN A 45 19.90 8.18 14.13
C ASN A 45 18.60 8.44 13.34
N LEU A 46 17.48 7.98 13.91
CA LEU A 46 16.13 8.26 13.46
C LEU A 46 15.37 8.94 14.60
N SER A 47 14.63 10.00 14.30
CA SER A 47 13.84 10.70 15.30
C SER A 47 12.51 9.97 15.54
N PHE A 48 12.12 9.81 16.80
CA PHE A 48 10.83 9.28 17.21
C PHE A 48 10.41 9.90 18.55
N ALA A 49 9.26 10.54 18.62
CA ALA A 49 8.69 11.17 19.83
C ALA A 49 9.71 12.10 20.56
N GLY A 50 10.46 12.88 19.77
CA GLY A 50 11.47 13.80 20.27
C GLY A 50 12.75 13.14 20.79
N ARG A 51 12.95 11.84 20.53
CA ARG A 51 14.16 11.08 20.89
C ARG A 51 14.88 10.59 19.64
N GLU A 52 16.19 10.45 19.73
CA GLU A 52 17.02 9.84 18.70
C GLU A 52 17.13 8.33 18.98
N ILE A 53 16.69 7.53 18.01
CA ILE A 53 16.78 6.06 18.03
C ILE A 53 17.94 5.67 17.12
N MET A 54 18.97 5.05 17.67
CA MET A 54 20.12 4.58 16.89
C MET A 54 19.72 3.33 16.10
N VAL A 55 20.08 3.32 14.82
CA VAL A 55 19.87 2.17 13.93
C VAL A 55 20.88 1.09 14.24
N GLU A 56 20.37 -0.12 14.48
CA GLU A 56 21.14 -1.34 14.72
C GLU A 56 21.19 -2.22 13.47
N GLU A 57 22.15 -3.15 13.42
CA GLU A 57 22.19 -4.16 12.36
C GLU A 57 21.09 -5.21 12.54
N ALA A 58 20.41 -5.54 11.46
CA ALA A 58 19.46 -6.66 11.45
C ALA A 58 20.22 -7.99 11.55
N THR A 59 20.12 -8.65 12.70
CA THR A 59 20.63 -9.98 12.98
C THR A 59 19.54 -10.84 13.61
N ASP A 60 19.70 -12.16 13.62
CA ASP A 60 18.68 -13.04 14.22
C ASP A 60 18.47 -12.73 15.72
N ALA A 61 19.53 -12.36 16.45
CA ALA A 61 19.45 -11.99 17.86
C ALA A 61 18.76 -10.62 18.11
N ALA A 62 18.69 -9.76 17.11
CA ALA A 62 18.09 -8.42 17.26
C ALA A 62 16.57 -8.43 17.46
N PHE A 63 15.91 -9.59 17.31
CA PHE A 63 14.46 -9.74 17.49
C PHE A 63 14.06 -10.35 18.84
N THR A 64 15.00 -10.67 19.72
CA THR A 64 14.76 -11.49 20.94
C THR A 64 13.66 -10.94 21.84
N ASP A 65 13.54 -9.64 22.00
CA ASP A 65 12.59 -9.00 22.90
C ASP A 65 11.41 -8.34 22.18
N ALA A 66 11.28 -8.57 20.87
CA ALA A 66 10.18 -8.01 20.09
C ALA A 66 8.86 -8.72 20.37
N ASP A 67 7.79 -7.97 20.50
CA ASP A 67 6.41 -8.47 20.48
C ASP A 67 5.80 -8.31 19.07
N ILE A 68 6.10 -7.19 18.40
CA ILE A 68 5.65 -6.88 17.04
C ILE A 68 6.85 -6.46 16.18
N VAL A 69 6.98 -7.05 15.00
CA VAL A 69 7.98 -6.64 14.00
C VAL A 69 7.28 -6.09 12.77
N LEU A 70 7.52 -4.82 12.46
CA LEU A 70 7.06 -4.16 11.23
C LEU A 70 8.13 -4.29 10.15
N GLY A 71 7.84 -5.05 9.08
CA GLY A 71 8.76 -5.29 7.97
C GLY A 71 8.60 -4.27 6.86
N ALA A 72 9.67 -3.55 6.56
CA ALA A 72 9.80 -2.61 5.44
C ALA A 72 11.03 -2.94 4.57
N ALA A 73 11.30 -4.22 4.42
CA ALA A 73 12.45 -4.76 3.68
C ALA A 73 11.99 -5.54 2.43
N GLU A 74 12.92 -5.91 1.58
CA GLU A 74 12.67 -6.70 0.37
C GLU A 74 12.34 -8.18 0.70
N ASN A 75 11.78 -8.90 -0.28
CA ASN A 75 11.30 -10.28 -0.12
C ASN A 75 12.32 -11.25 0.44
N ASP A 76 13.56 -11.18 -0.01
CA ASP A 76 14.67 -12.04 0.43
C ASP A 76 15.03 -11.80 1.89
N ILE A 77 15.04 -10.54 2.31
CA ILE A 77 15.28 -10.13 3.69
C ILE A 77 14.12 -10.55 4.60
N ALA A 78 12.88 -10.35 4.15
CA ALA A 78 11.70 -10.81 4.87
C ALA A 78 11.73 -12.34 5.10
N ARG A 79 11.98 -13.12 4.04
CA ARG A 79 12.13 -14.60 4.13
C ARG A 79 13.29 -15.01 5.02
N ARG A 80 14.41 -14.31 4.96
CA ARG A 80 15.63 -14.58 5.76
C ARG A 80 15.35 -14.44 7.26
N PHE A 81 14.63 -13.42 7.70
CA PHE A 81 14.42 -13.14 9.12
C PHE A 81 13.12 -13.71 9.70
N ALA A 82 12.14 -14.07 8.87
CA ALA A 82 10.85 -14.59 9.35
C ALA A 82 11.00 -15.79 10.32
N PRO A 83 11.89 -16.79 10.09
CA PRO A 83 12.08 -17.88 11.05
C PRO A 83 12.60 -17.41 12.42
N ALA A 84 13.57 -16.49 12.45
CA ALA A 84 14.11 -15.94 13.69
C ALA A 84 13.08 -15.13 14.46
N ILE A 85 12.28 -14.29 13.75
CA ILE A 85 11.18 -13.51 14.34
C ILE A 85 10.12 -14.45 14.94
N LYS A 86 9.67 -15.45 14.18
CA LYS A 86 8.68 -16.43 14.69
C LYS A 86 9.17 -17.19 15.92
N ALA A 87 10.47 -17.51 15.98
CA ALA A 87 11.06 -18.25 17.09
C ALA A 87 11.02 -17.48 18.42
N THR A 88 10.91 -16.13 18.38
CA THR A 88 10.74 -15.29 19.59
C THR A 88 9.30 -15.24 20.08
N GLY A 89 8.33 -15.66 19.29
CA GLY A 89 6.91 -15.49 19.54
C GLY A 89 6.34 -14.14 19.07
N ALA A 90 7.16 -13.28 18.48
CA ALA A 90 6.73 -12.01 17.90
C ALA A 90 5.84 -12.21 16.67
N VAL A 91 4.95 -11.25 16.42
CA VAL A 91 4.15 -11.18 15.20
C VAL A 91 4.88 -10.34 14.17
N PHE A 92 5.16 -10.92 13.00
CA PHE A 92 5.80 -10.25 11.88
C PHE A 92 4.75 -9.72 10.90
N ILE A 93 4.59 -8.40 10.81
CA ILE A 93 3.72 -7.72 9.84
C ILE A 93 4.59 -7.30 8.65
N ASP A 94 4.50 -8.04 7.55
CA ASP A 94 5.41 -7.89 6.41
C ASP A 94 4.80 -7.12 5.24
N ASN A 95 5.46 -6.02 4.82
CA ASN A 95 5.05 -5.23 3.65
C ASN A 95 5.57 -5.78 2.32
N SER A 96 6.49 -6.72 2.33
CA SER A 96 6.98 -7.34 1.11
C SER A 96 5.90 -8.22 0.45
N SER A 97 6.18 -8.74 -0.74
CA SER A 97 5.28 -9.72 -1.36
C SER A 97 5.61 -11.17 -0.99
N ALA A 98 6.55 -11.38 -0.07
CA ALA A 98 7.11 -12.69 0.23
C ALA A 98 6.08 -13.72 0.68
N PHE A 99 5.10 -13.31 1.48
CA PHE A 99 4.15 -14.20 2.15
C PHE A 99 2.69 -13.98 1.77
N ARG A 100 2.38 -12.98 0.92
CA ARG A 100 1.01 -12.55 0.64
C ARG A 100 0.09 -13.67 0.16
N MET A 101 0.61 -14.59 -0.63
CA MET A 101 -0.17 -15.68 -1.22
C MET A 101 -0.01 -17.02 -0.50
N ASP A 102 0.75 -17.08 0.59
CA ASP A 102 0.88 -18.27 1.41
C ASP A 102 -0.46 -18.54 2.12
N GLU A 103 -0.94 -19.79 2.10
CA GLU A 103 -2.28 -20.15 2.62
C GLU A 103 -2.43 -19.87 4.11
N ASP A 104 -1.37 -20.14 4.88
CA ASP A 104 -1.36 -19.97 6.34
C ASP A 104 -1.05 -18.54 6.81
N VAL A 105 -0.87 -17.58 5.87
CA VAL A 105 -0.55 -16.20 6.18
C VAL A 105 -1.74 -15.30 5.83
N PRO A 106 -2.41 -14.67 6.79
CA PRO A 106 -3.49 -13.72 6.50
C PRO A 106 -2.94 -12.49 5.77
N LEU A 107 -3.72 -12.02 4.80
CA LEU A 107 -3.46 -10.82 4.00
C LEU A 107 -4.51 -9.77 4.37
N VAL A 108 -4.11 -8.71 5.09
CA VAL A 108 -5.06 -7.91 5.85
C VAL A 108 -5.11 -6.45 5.41
N VAL A 109 -6.33 -5.97 5.19
CA VAL A 109 -6.70 -4.54 5.13
C VAL A 109 -7.70 -4.28 6.26
N PRO A 110 -7.35 -3.55 7.32
CA PRO A 110 -8.16 -3.42 8.52
C PRO A 110 -9.60 -2.93 8.30
N GLU A 111 -9.85 -2.13 7.28
CA GLU A 111 -11.19 -1.67 6.93
C GLU A 111 -12.05 -2.74 6.22
N ILE A 112 -11.46 -3.87 5.82
CA ILE A 112 -12.11 -4.87 4.97
C ILE A 112 -12.26 -6.23 5.65
N ASN A 113 -11.16 -6.76 6.19
CA ASN A 113 -11.07 -8.10 6.77
C ASN A 113 -10.23 -8.12 8.06
N PRO A 114 -10.52 -7.26 9.06
CA PRO A 114 -9.73 -7.17 10.29
C PRO A 114 -9.67 -8.51 11.06
N GLU A 115 -10.72 -9.32 10.98
CA GLU A 115 -10.81 -10.60 11.67
C GLU A 115 -9.74 -11.60 11.20
N ASP A 116 -9.30 -11.51 9.96
CA ASP A 116 -8.26 -12.40 9.42
C ASP A 116 -6.94 -12.24 10.18
N ALA A 117 -6.67 -11.05 10.73
CA ALA A 117 -5.47 -10.80 11.53
C ALA A 117 -5.37 -11.72 12.74
N LEU A 118 -6.50 -12.16 13.30
CA LEU A 118 -6.54 -13.03 14.49
C LEU A 118 -6.19 -14.50 14.17
N HIS A 119 -6.14 -14.84 12.89
CA HIS A 119 -5.81 -16.20 12.41
C HIS A 119 -4.35 -16.35 11.98
N HIS A 120 -3.47 -15.43 12.39
CA HIS A 120 -2.06 -15.50 12.05
C HIS A 120 -1.32 -16.65 12.77
N HIS A 121 -0.29 -17.16 12.12
CA HIS A 121 0.66 -18.13 12.68
C HIS A 121 2.05 -17.50 12.84
N GLY A 122 2.10 -16.28 13.37
CA GLY A 122 3.30 -15.48 13.59
C GLY A 122 3.68 -14.55 12.44
N ILE A 123 2.98 -14.60 11.29
CA ILE A 123 3.17 -13.66 10.17
C ILE A 123 1.79 -13.14 9.74
N ILE A 124 1.71 -11.83 9.47
CA ILE A 124 0.58 -11.18 8.79
C ILE A 124 1.16 -10.43 7.59
N ALA A 125 0.63 -10.65 6.40
CA ALA A 125 1.06 -9.95 5.21
C ALA A 125 0.28 -8.64 5.02
N ASN A 126 1.01 -7.58 4.70
CA ASN A 126 0.46 -6.30 4.26
C ASN A 126 0.35 -6.31 2.73
N PRO A 127 -0.83 -6.00 2.15
CA PRO A 127 -1.02 -6.10 0.71
C PRO A 127 -0.22 -5.10 -0.12
N ASN A 128 -0.28 -5.25 -1.44
CA ASN A 128 0.26 -4.29 -2.40
C ASN A 128 -0.46 -2.94 -2.28
N CYS A 129 0.28 -1.86 -2.47
CA CYS A 129 -0.22 -0.49 -2.30
C CYS A 129 -1.42 -0.18 -3.22
N SER A 130 -1.33 -0.52 -4.51
CA SER A 130 -2.44 -0.30 -5.46
C SER A 130 -3.63 -1.19 -5.11
N THR A 131 -3.39 -2.40 -4.60
CA THR A 131 -4.44 -3.30 -4.11
C THR A 131 -5.17 -2.69 -2.91
N ILE A 132 -4.45 -2.21 -1.89
CA ILE A 132 -5.05 -1.57 -0.72
C ILE A 132 -5.92 -0.39 -1.14
N ILE A 133 -5.36 0.56 -1.91
CA ILE A 133 -6.06 1.78 -2.32
C ILE A 133 -7.33 1.44 -3.13
N THR A 134 -7.22 0.51 -4.07
CA THR A 134 -8.36 0.07 -4.88
C THR A 134 -9.43 -0.60 -4.04
N LEU A 135 -9.04 -1.53 -3.18
CA LEU A 135 -9.98 -2.32 -2.40
C LEU A 135 -10.68 -1.52 -1.31
N VAL A 136 -10.00 -0.59 -0.65
CA VAL A 136 -10.64 0.34 0.32
C VAL A 136 -11.76 1.12 -0.36
N ALA A 137 -11.51 1.64 -1.59
CA ALA A 137 -12.52 2.38 -2.34
C ALA A 137 -13.73 1.52 -2.74
N VAL A 138 -13.52 0.27 -3.22
CA VAL A 138 -14.62 -0.55 -3.74
C VAL A 138 -15.30 -1.41 -2.68
N ALA A 139 -14.62 -1.76 -1.58
CA ALA A 139 -15.19 -2.59 -0.52
C ALA A 139 -16.37 -1.93 0.18
N ALA A 140 -16.43 -0.59 0.22
CA ALA A 140 -17.58 0.16 0.70
C ALA A 140 -18.88 -0.25 -0.02
N LEU A 141 -18.79 -0.55 -1.31
CA LEU A 141 -19.91 -0.88 -2.18
C LEU A 141 -20.37 -2.34 -2.06
N ARG A 142 -19.51 -3.27 -1.61
CA ARG A 142 -19.85 -4.71 -1.50
C ARG A 142 -21.01 -4.99 -0.54
N ARG A 143 -21.26 -4.07 0.42
CA ARG A 143 -22.40 -4.18 1.34
C ARG A 143 -23.75 -3.93 0.65
N LEU A 144 -23.74 -3.23 -0.48
CA LEU A 144 -24.93 -2.95 -1.28
C LEU A 144 -25.21 -4.09 -2.25
N SER A 145 -24.15 -4.63 -2.90
CA SER A 145 -24.23 -5.75 -3.82
C SER A 145 -22.87 -6.43 -3.95
N PRO A 146 -22.78 -7.78 -4.02
CA PRO A 146 -21.52 -8.48 -4.23
C PRO A 146 -20.79 -8.04 -5.50
N ILE A 147 -19.45 -7.89 -5.40
CA ILE A 147 -18.59 -7.54 -6.53
C ILE A 147 -18.33 -8.81 -7.35
N THR A 148 -18.58 -8.76 -8.65
CA THR A 148 -18.36 -9.91 -9.58
C THR A 148 -17.07 -9.75 -10.39
N SER A 149 -16.77 -8.53 -10.81
CA SER A 149 -15.53 -8.24 -11.56
C SER A 149 -15.11 -6.79 -11.47
N MET A 150 -13.84 -6.54 -11.77
CA MET A 150 -13.29 -5.19 -11.88
C MET A 150 -12.41 -5.06 -13.12
N VAL A 151 -12.43 -3.89 -13.74
CA VAL A 151 -11.42 -3.43 -14.68
C VAL A 151 -10.76 -2.21 -14.06
N ALA A 152 -9.44 -2.22 -13.93
CA ALA A 152 -8.68 -1.14 -13.32
C ALA A 152 -7.52 -0.68 -14.20
N ALA A 153 -7.27 0.63 -14.19
CA ALA A 153 -6.05 1.22 -14.71
C ALA A 153 -5.41 2.06 -13.60
N THR A 154 -4.18 1.71 -13.23
CA THR A 154 -3.45 2.43 -12.18
C THR A 154 -2.51 3.46 -12.79
N TYR A 155 -2.41 4.61 -12.17
CA TYR A 155 -1.48 5.71 -12.46
C TYR A 155 -0.57 5.83 -11.24
N GLN A 156 0.55 5.08 -11.26
CA GLN A 156 1.38 4.89 -10.07
C GLN A 156 2.53 5.90 -10.02
N ALA A 157 2.61 6.64 -8.93
CA ALA A 157 3.65 7.62 -8.64
C ALA A 157 5.05 6.98 -8.58
N VAL A 158 6.07 7.75 -8.93
CA VAL A 158 7.48 7.29 -8.99
C VAL A 158 8.02 6.82 -7.65
N SER A 159 7.56 7.37 -6.53
CA SER A 159 7.98 6.94 -5.18
C SER A 159 7.56 5.50 -4.84
N GLY A 160 6.64 4.90 -5.60
CA GLY A 160 6.34 3.47 -5.53
C GLY A 160 7.51 2.57 -5.99
N ALA A 161 8.51 3.12 -6.67
CA ALA A 161 9.77 2.44 -6.99
C ALA A 161 10.86 2.65 -5.91
N GLY A 162 10.48 3.14 -4.74
CA GLY A 162 11.40 3.47 -3.64
C GLY A 162 11.92 4.90 -3.70
N ALA A 163 12.83 5.23 -2.79
CA ALA A 163 13.35 6.59 -2.63
C ALA A 163 14.09 7.15 -3.88
N GLY A 164 14.61 6.28 -4.73
CA GLY A 164 15.28 6.68 -5.97
C GLY A 164 14.34 7.22 -7.04
N GLY A 165 13.07 6.80 -7.05
CA GLY A 165 12.11 7.21 -8.09
C GLY A 165 11.86 8.71 -8.17
N PRO A 166 11.55 9.41 -7.06
CA PRO A 166 11.44 10.87 -7.05
C PRO A 166 12.72 11.58 -7.46
N VAL A 167 13.86 11.10 -6.97
CA VAL A 167 15.18 11.69 -7.28
C VAL A 167 15.47 11.60 -8.79
N GLU A 168 15.17 10.45 -9.40
CA GLU A 168 15.35 10.30 -10.86
C GLU A 168 14.40 11.22 -11.63
N LEU A 169 13.12 11.30 -11.27
CA LEU A 169 12.18 12.20 -11.95
C LEU A 169 12.65 13.66 -11.87
N GLU A 170 13.08 14.13 -10.72
CA GLU A 170 13.58 15.50 -10.54
C GLU A 170 14.85 15.74 -11.35
N ALA A 171 15.79 14.79 -11.36
CA ALA A 171 17.03 14.90 -12.13
C ALA A 171 16.76 14.90 -13.65
N GLU A 172 15.82 14.10 -14.13
CA GLU A 172 15.42 14.09 -15.54
C GLU A 172 14.76 15.42 -15.96
N VAL A 173 13.88 15.98 -15.12
CA VAL A 173 13.25 17.30 -15.39
C VAL A 173 14.32 18.38 -15.45
N ASP A 174 15.29 18.38 -14.54
CA ASP A 174 16.39 19.35 -14.51
C ASP A 174 17.28 19.23 -15.75
N ALA A 175 17.65 18.00 -16.15
CA ALA A 175 18.42 17.74 -17.37
C ALA A 175 17.70 18.24 -18.64
N LEU A 176 16.41 17.95 -18.75
CA LEU A 176 15.59 18.41 -19.88
C LEU A 176 15.51 19.94 -19.95
N TYR A 177 15.35 20.61 -18.80
CA TYR A 177 15.33 22.06 -18.73
C TYR A 177 16.67 22.68 -19.16
N LYS A 178 17.79 22.04 -18.86
CA LYS A 178 19.14 22.46 -19.27
C LYS A 178 19.51 22.06 -20.69
N GLY A 179 18.71 21.27 -21.38
CA GLY A 179 19.03 20.71 -22.69
C GLY A 179 20.10 19.61 -22.63
N GLU A 180 20.25 18.97 -21.50
CA GLU A 180 21.19 17.87 -21.26
C GLU A 180 20.56 16.51 -21.58
N PRO A 181 21.36 15.48 -21.90
CA PRO A 181 20.84 14.13 -22.12
C PRO A 181 20.26 13.52 -20.85
N VAL A 182 19.06 12.95 -20.95
CA VAL A 182 18.45 12.17 -19.87
C VAL A 182 19.03 10.75 -19.82
N GLN A 183 19.38 10.27 -18.63
CA GLN A 183 19.91 8.93 -18.40
C GLN A 183 19.08 8.22 -17.30
N PRO A 184 18.08 7.41 -17.69
CA PRO A 184 17.30 6.63 -16.73
C PRO A 184 18.15 5.57 -16.02
N HIS A 185 17.92 5.37 -14.70
CA HIS A 185 18.62 4.39 -13.87
C HIS A 185 17.66 3.50 -13.07
N ILE A 186 16.56 4.07 -12.59
CA ILE A 186 15.52 3.37 -11.81
C ILE A 186 14.45 2.82 -12.75
N PHE A 187 14.07 3.61 -13.75
CA PHE A 187 13.07 3.22 -14.73
C PHE A 187 13.73 2.74 -16.04
N PRO A 188 13.06 1.86 -16.81
CA PRO A 188 13.62 1.36 -18.06
C PRO A 188 13.71 2.42 -19.18
N TYR A 189 12.99 3.53 -19.02
CA TYR A 189 12.91 4.66 -19.94
C TYR A 189 12.78 5.96 -19.17
N GLN A 190 13.07 7.09 -19.81
CA GLN A 190 12.76 8.40 -19.28
C GLN A 190 11.32 8.44 -18.75
N ILE A 191 11.15 8.87 -17.50
CA ILE A 191 9.85 9.03 -16.87
C ILE A 191 9.33 10.47 -16.93
N ALA A 192 10.22 11.46 -16.91
CA ALA A 192 9.83 12.86 -17.06
C ALA A 192 9.07 13.08 -18.38
N TYR A 193 7.84 13.61 -18.27
CA TYR A 193 6.91 13.85 -19.39
C TYR A 193 6.53 12.58 -20.18
N ASN A 194 6.54 11.42 -19.55
CA ASN A 194 6.27 10.13 -20.19
C ASN A 194 5.36 9.24 -19.32
N LEU A 195 4.80 8.20 -19.94
CA LEU A 195 4.05 7.12 -19.29
C LEU A 195 4.72 5.80 -19.62
N ILE A 196 4.96 4.96 -18.59
CA ILE A 196 5.54 3.64 -18.78
C ILE A 196 4.48 2.59 -18.43
N PRO A 197 3.83 1.92 -19.41
CA PRO A 197 2.72 1.00 -19.19
C PRO A 197 3.19 -0.40 -18.79
N LYS A 198 4.16 -0.45 -17.89
CA LYS A 198 4.72 -1.69 -17.35
C LYS A 198 5.31 -1.45 -15.97
N ILE A 199 4.77 -2.12 -14.97
CA ILE A 199 5.34 -2.18 -13.62
C ILE A 199 5.50 -3.65 -13.25
N GLY A 200 6.66 -4.01 -12.70
CA GLY A 200 7.01 -5.40 -12.37
C GLY A 200 7.50 -6.23 -13.56
N SER A 201 7.68 -7.51 -13.35
CA SER A 201 8.12 -8.50 -14.35
C SER A 201 6.95 -9.05 -15.15
N GLN A 202 7.24 -9.65 -16.30
CA GLN A 202 6.24 -10.43 -17.04
C GLN A 202 5.72 -11.59 -16.15
N SER A 203 4.42 -11.83 -16.20
CA SER A 203 3.72 -12.87 -15.46
C SER A 203 2.78 -13.65 -16.38
N TYR A 204 1.48 -13.69 -16.08
CA TYR A 204 0.50 -14.54 -16.74
C TYR A 204 -0.04 -13.90 -18.04
N GLU A 205 0.03 -14.60 -19.18
CA GLU A 205 -0.62 -14.25 -20.45
C GLU A 205 -0.50 -12.75 -20.87
N GLY A 206 0.68 -12.16 -20.71
CA GLY A 206 0.92 -10.76 -21.08
C GLY A 206 0.68 -9.77 -19.95
N TYR A 207 0.10 -10.18 -18.82
CA TYR A 207 0.04 -9.37 -17.62
C TYR A 207 1.39 -9.31 -16.91
N THR A 208 1.62 -8.22 -16.18
CA THR A 208 2.78 -8.10 -15.30
C THR A 208 2.48 -8.66 -13.90
N SER A 209 3.54 -8.90 -13.14
CA SER A 209 3.39 -9.33 -11.73
C SER A 209 2.64 -8.30 -10.89
N GLU A 210 2.78 -7.01 -11.18
CA GLU A 210 2.04 -5.94 -10.48
C GLU A 210 0.55 -6.00 -10.78
N GLU A 211 0.16 -6.19 -12.04
CA GLU A 211 -1.23 -6.29 -12.49
C GLU A 211 -1.95 -7.50 -11.90
N MET A 212 -1.25 -8.63 -11.77
CA MET A 212 -1.80 -9.85 -11.19
C MET A 212 -2.05 -9.74 -9.68
N LYS A 213 -1.37 -8.82 -8.98
CA LYS A 213 -1.59 -8.61 -7.54
C LYS A 213 -3.02 -8.18 -7.24
N LEU A 214 -3.59 -7.25 -8.00
CA LEU A 214 -4.95 -6.78 -7.74
C LEU A 214 -5.98 -7.92 -7.81
N GLN A 215 -5.81 -8.87 -8.74
CA GLN A 215 -6.68 -10.04 -8.79
C GLN A 215 -6.42 -11.01 -7.64
N ASN A 216 -5.17 -11.44 -7.47
CA ASN A 216 -4.85 -12.53 -6.55
C ASN A 216 -5.02 -12.10 -5.09
N GLU A 217 -4.47 -10.96 -4.73
CA GLU A 217 -4.61 -10.38 -3.40
C GLU A 217 -6.07 -9.96 -3.14
N GLY A 218 -6.73 -9.36 -4.13
CA GLY A 218 -8.13 -8.94 -4.02
C GLY A 218 -9.09 -10.09 -3.74
N ARG A 219 -8.89 -11.24 -4.39
CA ARG A 219 -9.66 -12.46 -4.12
C ARG A 219 -9.49 -12.93 -2.68
N LYS A 220 -8.26 -12.90 -2.17
CA LYS A 220 -7.93 -13.34 -0.81
C LYS A 220 -8.52 -12.39 0.23
N ILE A 221 -8.32 -11.07 0.09
CA ILE A 221 -8.77 -10.05 1.04
C ILE A 221 -10.30 -9.95 1.10
N LEU A 222 -10.97 -10.03 -0.07
CA LEU A 222 -12.44 -9.93 -0.15
C LEU A 222 -13.17 -11.25 0.09
N HIS A 223 -12.44 -12.38 0.21
CA HIS A 223 -13.01 -13.73 0.26
C HIS A 223 -13.90 -14.05 -0.96
N LEU A 224 -13.48 -13.56 -2.15
CA LEU A 224 -14.18 -13.75 -3.41
C LEU A 224 -13.28 -14.49 -4.42
N PRO A 225 -13.10 -15.82 -4.31
CA PRO A 225 -12.17 -16.59 -5.14
C PRO A 225 -12.49 -16.53 -6.64
N GLU A 226 -13.75 -16.32 -6.99
CA GLU A 226 -14.21 -16.27 -8.38
C GLU A 226 -14.21 -14.85 -8.97
N MET A 227 -13.87 -13.82 -8.20
CA MET A 227 -13.81 -12.44 -8.69
C MET A 227 -12.81 -12.31 -9.83
N LYS A 228 -13.24 -11.70 -10.93
CA LYS A 228 -12.40 -11.48 -12.12
C LYS A 228 -11.87 -10.05 -12.14
N VAL A 229 -10.57 -9.89 -12.31
CA VAL A 229 -9.96 -8.56 -12.40
C VAL A 229 -9.06 -8.49 -13.62
N SER A 230 -9.22 -7.45 -14.42
CA SER A 230 -8.26 -7.05 -15.45
C SER A 230 -7.65 -5.72 -15.04
N CYS A 231 -6.33 -5.67 -14.93
CA CYS A 231 -5.61 -4.48 -14.49
C CYS A 231 -4.52 -4.09 -15.48
N THR A 232 -4.35 -2.79 -15.71
CA THR A 232 -3.18 -2.22 -16.41
C THR A 232 -2.48 -1.28 -15.45
N CYS A 233 -1.18 -1.52 -15.21
CA CYS A 233 -0.39 -0.71 -14.30
C CYS A 233 0.57 0.21 -15.06
N VAL A 234 0.40 1.52 -14.86
CA VAL A 234 1.17 2.55 -15.55
C VAL A 234 1.98 3.37 -14.55
N ARG A 235 3.30 3.50 -14.76
CA ARG A 235 4.13 4.46 -14.05
C ARG A 235 3.95 5.84 -14.67
N VAL A 236 3.66 6.83 -13.83
CA VAL A 236 3.42 8.22 -14.25
C VAL A 236 4.41 9.18 -13.58
N PRO A 237 4.70 10.36 -14.18
CA PRO A 237 5.63 11.35 -13.65
C PRO A 237 4.97 12.18 -12.52
N VAL A 238 4.47 11.49 -11.52
CA VAL A 238 3.89 12.04 -10.29
C VAL A 238 4.75 11.57 -9.12
N VAL A 239 5.11 12.49 -8.23
CA VAL A 239 6.08 12.19 -7.16
C VAL A 239 5.51 11.21 -6.15
N ARG A 240 4.27 11.46 -5.64
CA ARG A 240 3.66 10.71 -4.55
C ARG A 240 2.14 10.61 -4.75
N SER A 241 1.50 9.62 -4.15
CA SER A 241 0.10 9.24 -4.28
C SER A 241 -0.24 8.55 -5.60
N HIS A 242 -0.82 7.34 -5.49
CA HIS A 242 -1.32 6.59 -6.65
C HIS A 242 -2.75 7.00 -6.97
N SER A 243 -3.07 6.98 -8.26
CA SER A 243 -4.45 7.15 -8.73
C SER A 243 -4.90 5.90 -9.48
N ILE A 244 -6.17 5.53 -9.34
CA ILE A 244 -6.72 4.36 -10.00
C ILE A 244 -8.09 4.70 -10.60
N ALA A 245 -8.26 4.45 -11.90
CA ALA A 245 -9.56 4.40 -12.54
C ALA A 245 -10.11 2.97 -12.41
N VAL A 246 -11.28 2.81 -11.81
CA VAL A 246 -11.91 1.52 -11.55
C VAL A 246 -13.28 1.47 -12.19
N THR A 247 -13.58 0.38 -12.90
CA THR A 247 -14.93 -0.03 -13.25
C THR A 247 -15.24 -1.31 -12.48
N ALA A 248 -16.10 -1.21 -11.48
CA ALA A 248 -16.54 -2.35 -10.67
C ALA A 248 -17.93 -2.80 -11.12
N ARG A 249 -18.14 -4.12 -11.25
CA ARG A 249 -19.42 -4.73 -11.62
C ARG A 249 -19.93 -5.56 -10.48
N PHE A 250 -21.23 -5.52 -10.28
CA PHE A 250 -21.93 -6.10 -9.15
C PHE A 250 -22.98 -7.11 -9.61
N GLU A 251 -23.50 -7.91 -8.70
CA GLU A 251 -24.62 -8.84 -9.00
C GLU A 251 -25.91 -8.07 -9.31
N ARG A 252 -26.14 -6.94 -8.62
CA ARG A 252 -27.31 -6.07 -8.81
C ARG A 252 -26.85 -4.64 -9.05
N PRO A 253 -27.63 -3.82 -9.77
CA PRO A 253 -27.30 -2.42 -9.97
C PRO A 253 -27.24 -1.67 -8.62
N ILE A 254 -26.34 -0.72 -8.53
CA ILE A 254 -26.19 0.23 -7.43
C ILE A 254 -26.32 1.62 -8.05
N SER A 255 -27.18 2.47 -7.48
CA SER A 255 -27.28 3.86 -7.93
C SER A 255 -26.06 4.68 -7.52
N VAL A 256 -25.82 5.78 -8.22
CA VAL A 256 -24.72 6.70 -7.89
C VAL A 256 -24.89 7.29 -6.49
N GLU A 257 -26.13 7.60 -6.12
CA GLU A 257 -26.48 8.16 -4.81
C GLU A 257 -26.19 7.17 -3.67
N GLU A 258 -26.58 5.90 -3.84
CA GLU A 258 -26.27 4.84 -2.85
C GLU A 258 -24.76 4.63 -2.74
N ALA A 259 -24.05 4.63 -3.88
CA ALA A 259 -22.60 4.48 -3.90
C ALA A 259 -21.88 5.64 -3.20
N ARG A 260 -22.30 6.89 -3.46
CA ARG A 260 -21.76 8.08 -2.77
C ARG A 260 -22.00 8.02 -1.27
N ALA A 261 -23.21 7.66 -0.84
CA ALA A 261 -23.55 7.54 0.56
C ALA A 261 -22.73 6.43 1.25
N ALA A 262 -22.56 5.29 0.60
CA ALA A 262 -21.76 4.18 1.14
C ALA A 262 -20.28 4.54 1.29
N ILE A 263 -19.69 5.20 0.29
CA ILE A 263 -18.28 5.65 0.32
C ILE A 263 -18.10 6.75 1.38
N ALA A 264 -19.01 7.71 1.48
CA ALA A 264 -18.92 8.77 2.48
C ALA A 264 -18.98 8.24 3.93
N ALA A 265 -19.67 7.11 4.13
CA ALA A 265 -19.79 6.46 5.45
C ALA A 265 -18.71 5.40 5.71
N ALA A 266 -17.89 5.05 4.73
CA ALA A 266 -16.92 3.97 4.86
C ALA A 266 -15.66 4.41 5.62
N PRO A 267 -15.19 3.62 6.60
CA PRO A 267 -13.89 3.87 7.20
C PRO A 267 -12.78 3.77 6.14
N GLY A 268 -11.76 4.62 6.26
CA GLY A 268 -10.64 4.65 5.31
C GLY A 268 -10.92 5.41 4.00
N CYS A 269 -12.17 5.86 3.74
CA CYS A 269 -12.54 6.62 2.55
C CYS A 269 -12.84 8.09 2.87
N GLN A 270 -12.53 8.96 1.90
CA GLN A 270 -13.01 10.35 1.84
C GLN A 270 -13.70 10.57 0.49
N LEU A 271 -15.00 10.88 0.51
CA LEU A 271 -15.71 11.24 -0.70
C LEU A 271 -15.34 12.68 -1.13
N VAL A 272 -14.85 12.82 -2.37
CA VAL A 272 -14.49 14.10 -3.00
C VAL A 272 -15.02 14.07 -4.44
N ASP A 273 -16.28 14.48 -4.64
CA ASP A 273 -16.96 14.23 -5.91
C ASP A 273 -18.03 15.28 -6.21
N ASP A 274 -17.63 16.44 -6.74
CA ASP A 274 -18.50 17.49 -7.26
C ASP A 274 -17.95 17.97 -8.61
N LEU A 275 -18.31 17.25 -9.68
CA LEU A 275 -17.79 17.50 -11.01
C LEU A 275 -18.15 18.90 -11.57
N PRO A 276 -19.36 19.45 -11.34
CA PRO A 276 -19.68 20.82 -11.75
C PRO A 276 -18.79 21.90 -11.13
N GLN A 277 -18.22 21.65 -9.97
CA GLN A 277 -17.32 22.56 -9.26
C GLN A 277 -15.82 22.20 -9.45
N ASP A 278 -15.51 21.28 -10.36
CA ASP A 278 -14.14 20.74 -10.57
C ASP A 278 -13.51 20.15 -9.30
N ILE A 279 -14.33 19.55 -8.41
CA ILE A 279 -13.87 18.90 -7.17
C ILE A 279 -13.81 17.40 -7.38
N TYR A 280 -12.60 16.85 -7.40
CA TYR A 280 -12.30 15.43 -7.54
C TYR A 280 -10.92 15.10 -6.95
N PRO A 281 -10.63 13.83 -6.61
CA PRO A 281 -9.35 13.46 -5.99
C PRO A 281 -8.18 13.62 -6.95
N MET A 282 -7.08 14.20 -6.46
CA MET A 282 -5.82 14.33 -7.19
C MET A 282 -4.62 13.93 -6.33
N PRO A 283 -3.51 13.45 -6.92
CA PRO A 283 -2.32 13.03 -6.18
C PRO A 283 -1.72 14.11 -5.28
N LEU A 284 -1.74 15.38 -5.71
CA LEU A 284 -1.21 16.50 -4.91
C LEU A 284 -1.95 16.67 -3.58
N ASP A 285 -3.28 16.48 -3.59
CA ASP A 285 -4.13 16.69 -2.41
C ASP A 285 -4.11 15.48 -1.47
N THR A 286 -3.76 14.29 -2.00
CA THR A 286 -3.82 13.04 -1.26
C THR A 286 -2.45 12.52 -0.80
N SER A 287 -1.38 13.22 -1.16
CA SER A 287 -0.03 12.95 -0.62
C SER A 287 0.02 13.29 0.86
N ASP A 288 0.70 12.46 1.64
CA ASP A 288 0.77 12.54 3.11
C ASP A 288 -0.57 12.38 3.84
N GLN A 289 -1.60 11.81 3.18
CA GLN A 289 -2.90 11.53 3.77
C GLN A 289 -3.10 10.03 4.01
N ASP A 290 -3.83 9.69 5.09
CA ASP A 290 -4.12 8.29 5.44
C ASP A 290 -5.39 7.73 4.78
N LEU A 291 -6.27 8.60 4.30
CA LEU A 291 -7.52 8.18 3.68
C LEU A 291 -7.33 7.93 2.17
N VAL A 292 -8.16 7.06 1.64
CA VAL A 292 -8.35 6.90 0.20
C VAL A 292 -9.46 7.85 -0.25
N TYR A 293 -9.11 8.79 -1.11
CA TYR A 293 -10.04 9.78 -1.65
C TYR A 293 -10.73 9.21 -2.88
N VAL A 294 -12.07 9.25 -2.90
CA VAL A 294 -12.88 8.64 -3.95
C VAL A 294 -13.81 9.67 -4.57
N GLY A 295 -13.87 9.69 -5.88
CA GLY A 295 -14.74 10.57 -6.63
C GLY A 295 -14.98 10.09 -8.07
N ARG A 296 -15.54 10.97 -8.91
CA ARG A 296 -15.89 10.66 -10.30
C ARG A 296 -16.81 9.43 -10.41
N ILE A 297 -17.70 9.24 -9.41
CA ILE A 297 -18.64 8.13 -9.35
C ILE A 297 -19.73 8.33 -10.39
N ARG A 298 -19.89 7.34 -11.28
CA ARG A 298 -20.82 7.40 -12.41
C ARG A 298 -21.21 6.01 -12.89
N PRO A 299 -22.34 5.83 -13.59
CA PRO A 299 -22.71 4.55 -14.17
C PRO A 299 -21.67 4.07 -15.20
N ASP A 300 -21.47 2.75 -15.26
CA ASP A 300 -20.80 2.09 -16.39
C ASP A 300 -21.76 2.02 -17.58
N LEU A 301 -21.47 2.78 -18.64
CA LEU A 301 -22.30 2.81 -19.85
C LEU A 301 -22.34 1.47 -20.63
N THR A 302 -21.44 0.54 -20.27
CA THR A 302 -21.31 -0.77 -20.93
C THR A 302 -22.00 -1.90 -20.17
N ASN A 303 -22.39 -1.66 -18.89
CA ASN A 303 -23.02 -2.67 -18.06
C ASN A 303 -23.94 -2.00 -17.01
N PRO A 304 -25.26 -2.32 -16.99
CA PRO A 304 -26.19 -1.69 -16.06
C PRO A 304 -25.91 -1.99 -14.57
N ASN A 305 -25.16 -3.06 -14.27
CA ASN A 305 -24.72 -3.40 -12.92
C ASN A 305 -23.32 -2.87 -12.60
N GLY A 306 -22.80 -1.94 -13.41
CA GLY A 306 -21.45 -1.40 -13.26
C GLY A 306 -21.43 0.03 -12.78
N LEU A 307 -20.41 0.37 -11.99
CA LEU A 307 -20.04 1.73 -11.62
C LEU A 307 -18.58 1.99 -11.97
N CYS A 308 -18.31 3.18 -12.49
CA CYS A 308 -16.98 3.72 -12.66
C CYS A 308 -16.69 4.71 -11.52
N LEU A 309 -15.49 4.64 -10.97
CA LEU A 309 -14.98 5.57 -9.97
C LEU A 309 -13.51 5.89 -10.20
N TRP A 310 -13.06 6.94 -9.57
CA TRP A 310 -11.65 7.32 -9.50
C TRP A 310 -11.25 7.40 -8.04
N CYS A 311 -10.13 6.82 -7.67
CA CYS A 311 -9.59 6.96 -6.32
C CYS A 311 -8.12 7.33 -6.34
N CYS A 312 -7.72 8.10 -5.32
CA CYS A 312 -6.34 8.47 -5.05
C CYS A 312 -5.99 8.12 -3.61
N GLY A 313 -4.77 7.66 -3.37
CA GLY A 313 -4.28 7.35 -2.04
C GLY A 313 -2.76 7.31 -1.98
N ASP A 314 -2.22 7.66 -0.84
CA ASP A 314 -0.79 7.65 -0.61
C ASP A 314 -0.27 6.21 -0.46
N GLN A 315 0.55 5.79 -1.42
CA GLN A 315 1.08 4.43 -1.49
C GLN A 315 2.11 4.12 -0.39
N ILE A 316 2.72 5.15 0.23
CA ILE A 316 3.67 4.96 1.34
C ILE A 316 2.93 4.95 2.68
N ARG A 317 1.85 5.74 2.80
CA ARG A 317 0.99 5.78 4.00
C ARG A 317 -0.06 4.66 3.94
N LYS A 318 -1.29 4.95 3.52
CA LYS A 318 -2.36 3.91 3.50
C LYS A 318 -1.97 2.69 2.68
N GLY A 319 -1.27 2.88 1.56
CA GLY A 319 -0.79 1.78 0.72
C GLY A 319 0.29 0.90 1.34
N ALA A 320 0.89 1.29 2.47
CA ALA A 320 1.97 0.55 3.12
C ALA A 320 2.01 0.76 4.64
N ALA A 321 2.64 1.84 5.10
CA ALA A 321 2.99 2.04 6.51
C ALA A 321 1.76 2.18 7.41
N THR A 322 0.77 2.99 7.02
CA THR A 322 -0.46 3.16 7.81
C THR A 322 -1.22 1.84 7.93
N ASN A 323 -1.37 1.09 6.83
CA ASN A 323 -2.04 -0.20 6.86
C ASN A 323 -1.33 -1.20 7.78
N ALA A 324 0.01 -1.23 7.75
CA ALA A 324 0.80 -2.10 8.63
C ALA A 324 0.67 -1.72 10.12
N VAL A 325 0.67 -0.42 10.44
CA VAL A 325 0.45 0.06 11.82
C VAL A 325 -0.97 -0.23 12.28
N GLN A 326 -1.98 -0.04 11.42
CA GLN A 326 -3.37 -0.40 11.73
C GLN A 326 -3.53 -1.92 11.95
N ILE A 327 -2.80 -2.77 11.22
CA ILE A 327 -2.76 -4.21 11.51
C ILE A 327 -2.17 -4.45 12.91
N ALA A 328 -1.09 -3.74 13.29
CA ALA A 328 -0.51 -3.85 14.62
C ALA A 328 -1.50 -3.43 15.72
N GLU A 329 -2.34 -2.42 15.48
CA GLU A 329 -3.40 -2.00 16.39
C GLU A 329 -4.46 -3.08 16.64
N LEU A 330 -4.73 -3.95 15.65
CA LEU A 330 -5.67 -5.08 15.83
C LEU A 330 -5.14 -6.15 16.81
N LEU A 331 -3.84 -6.11 17.13
CA LEU A 331 -3.18 -7.08 18.02
C LEU A 331 -3.09 -6.57 19.48
N LEU A 332 -3.54 -5.35 19.77
CA LEU A 332 -3.57 -4.77 21.11
C LEU A 332 -4.83 -5.18 21.87
#